data_f5661e383b64552722c765bccb365cc5
#
_entry.id   f5661e383b64552722c765bccb365cc5
#
_cell.length_a   1.000
_cell.length_b   1.000
_cell.length_c   1.000
_cell.angle_alpha   90.00
_cell.angle_beta   90.00
_cell.angle_gamma   90.00
#
_symmetry.space_group_name_H-M   'P 1'
#
loop_
_entity.id
_entity.type
_entity.pdbx_description
1 polymer ?
#
loop_
_entity_poly.entity_id
_entity_poly.type
_entity_poly.pdbx_seq_one_letter_code
_entity_poly.pdbx_strand_id
1 'polypeptide(L)'
;MTTASRDARLRIYFVGVGGQGTLTATNLLARAALDCGIEAVGGEVHGMAQRGGVVESALLLGGWRSPRVDRGEADILLGFEPLETLRGLPYLRQGGAVFSSSDPLAPLSVALGQAVYPGIERIRAQVAEVAAKAWFLPCRSLGREAGSVQSAGTVLLGAACASGLLPLTFDDLAAAIRKHLPAKIQAVNLAAAELGRAAVA
;
A
#
# COMPACT_ATOMS: atom_id res chain seq x y z
N MET A 1 7.47 -7.53 18.24
CA MET A 1 6.03 -7.39 17.94
C MET A 1 5.51 -8.72 17.43
N THR A 2 4.35 -9.18 17.90
CA THR A 2 3.79 -10.46 17.45
C THR A 2 3.10 -10.24 16.11
N THR A 3 3.52 -10.96 15.07
CA THR A 3 2.88 -10.95 13.75
C THR A 3 1.45 -11.51 13.86
N ALA A 4 0.51 -11.00 13.06
CA ALA A 4 -0.83 -11.57 12.97
C ALA A 4 -0.77 -13.06 12.61
N SER A 5 -1.74 -13.85 13.11
CA SER A 5 -1.77 -15.29 12.79
C SER A 5 -1.87 -15.50 11.28
N ARG A 6 -1.18 -16.53 10.76
CA ARG A 6 -1.27 -16.92 9.34
C ARG A 6 -2.67 -17.40 8.93
N ASP A 7 -3.51 -17.77 9.89
CA ASP A 7 -4.92 -18.14 9.67
C ASP A 7 -5.86 -16.92 9.71
N ALA A 8 -5.32 -15.71 9.94
CA ALA A 8 -6.13 -14.51 10.02
C ALA A 8 -6.71 -14.15 8.64
N ARG A 9 -8.01 -13.89 8.62
CA ARG A 9 -8.69 -13.32 7.45
C ARG A 9 -8.48 -11.81 7.44
N LEU A 10 -7.96 -11.28 6.34
CA LEU A 10 -7.59 -9.87 6.22
C LEU A 10 -7.98 -9.33 4.86
N ARG A 11 -8.52 -8.11 4.82
CA ARG A 11 -8.81 -7.35 3.60
C ARG A 11 -7.89 -6.15 3.52
N ILE A 12 -7.09 -6.08 2.47
CA ILE A 12 -6.17 -4.99 2.22
C ILE A 12 -6.64 -4.25 0.97
N TYR A 13 -6.84 -2.94 1.09
CA TYR A 13 -7.24 -2.08 -0.01
C TYR A 13 -6.08 -1.17 -0.41
N PHE A 14 -5.79 -1.11 -1.70
CA PHE A 14 -4.69 -0.34 -2.25
C PHE A 14 -5.25 0.77 -3.12
N VAL A 15 -4.76 1.98 -2.93
CA VAL A 15 -5.17 3.14 -3.71
C VAL A 15 -3.98 3.95 -4.15
N GLY A 16 -4.01 4.45 -5.38
CA GLY A 16 -2.93 5.28 -5.90
C GLY A 16 -3.25 5.86 -7.26
N VAL A 17 -2.25 6.46 -7.86
CA VAL A 17 -2.31 7.05 -9.19
C VAL A 17 -1.62 6.12 -10.20
N GLY A 18 -2.16 6.02 -11.40
CA GLY A 18 -1.58 5.21 -12.47
C GLY A 18 -0.11 5.53 -12.72
N GLY A 19 0.75 4.51 -12.68
CA GLY A 19 2.20 4.62 -12.78
C GLY A 19 2.96 4.57 -11.45
N GLN A 20 2.29 4.56 -10.29
CA GLN A 20 2.94 4.46 -8.98
C GLN A 20 3.28 3.01 -8.55
N GLY A 21 2.95 2.02 -9.37
CA GLY A 21 3.27 0.61 -9.08
C GLY A 21 2.32 -0.06 -8.08
N THR A 22 1.11 0.47 -7.90
CA THR A 22 0.08 -0.11 -7.01
C THR A 22 -0.15 -1.59 -7.33
N LEU A 23 -0.36 -1.95 -8.60
CA LEU A 23 -0.54 -3.32 -9.04
C LEU A 23 0.67 -4.22 -8.78
N THR A 24 1.87 -3.69 -9.01
CA THR A 24 3.11 -4.43 -8.74
C THR A 24 3.22 -4.76 -7.25
N ALA A 25 2.88 -3.80 -6.39
CA ALA A 25 2.88 -3.98 -4.94
C ALA A 25 1.81 -4.99 -4.50
N THR A 26 0.58 -4.90 -5.02
CA THR A 26 -0.50 -5.87 -4.73
C THR A 26 -0.08 -7.28 -5.13
N ASN A 27 0.44 -7.45 -6.35
CA ASN A 27 0.89 -8.74 -6.86
C ASN A 27 2.08 -9.30 -6.06
N LEU A 28 3.03 -8.45 -5.65
CA LEU A 28 4.18 -8.89 -4.86
C LEU A 28 3.73 -9.39 -3.48
N LEU A 29 2.82 -8.66 -2.82
CA LEU A 29 2.29 -9.07 -1.53
C LEU A 29 1.45 -10.36 -1.62
N ALA A 30 0.65 -10.51 -2.69
CA ALA A 30 -0.09 -11.74 -2.96
C ALA A 30 0.83 -12.94 -3.14
N ARG A 31 1.94 -12.77 -3.89
CA ARG A 31 2.95 -13.83 -4.09
C ARG A 31 3.66 -14.18 -2.78
N ALA A 32 3.99 -13.19 -1.96
CA ALA A 32 4.54 -13.43 -0.62
C ALA A 32 3.59 -14.28 0.24
N ALA A 33 2.29 -13.98 0.22
CA ALA A 33 1.28 -14.75 0.94
C ALA A 33 1.20 -16.20 0.46
N LEU A 34 1.12 -16.39 -0.86
CA LEU A 34 1.05 -17.73 -1.47
C LEU A 34 2.32 -18.55 -1.18
N ASP A 35 3.50 -17.94 -1.19
CA ASP A 35 4.76 -18.60 -0.83
C ASP A 35 4.79 -19.06 0.64
N CYS A 36 4.05 -18.37 1.51
CA CYS A 36 3.87 -18.75 2.91
C CYS A 36 2.68 -19.71 3.17
N GLY A 37 2.02 -20.20 2.10
CA GLY A 37 0.86 -21.08 2.21
C GLY A 37 -0.42 -20.38 2.63
N ILE A 38 -0.47 -19.05 2.57
CA ILE A 38 -1.67 -18.26 2.88
C ILE A 38 -2.48 -18.09 1.59
N GLU A 39 -3.74 -18.50 1.61
CA GLU A 39 -4.65 -18.29 0.49
C GLU A 39 -4.83 -16.79 0.22
N ALA A 40 -4.71 -16.39 -1.04
CA ALA A 40 -4.78 -15.01 -1.47
C ALA A 40 -5.68 -14.85 -2.69
N VAL A 41 -6.59 -13.87 -2.66
CA VAL A 41 -7.44 -13.48 -3.79
C VAL A 41 -7.26 -12.00 -4.03
N GLY A 42 -6.86 -11.62 -5.25
CA GLY A 42 -6.67 -10.23 -5.66
C GLY A 42 -7.71 -9.79 -6.69
N GLY A 43 -8.06 -8.51 -6.64
CA GLY A 43 -8.91 -7.84 -7.62
C GLY A 43 -8.42 -6.45 -7.92
N GLU A 44 -8.65 -5.99 -9.13
CA GLU A 44 -8.20 -4.70 -9.62
C GLU A 44 -9.36 -3.95 -10.26
N VAL A 45 -9.47 -2.66 -9.96
CA VAL A 45 -10.38 -1.75 -10.62
C VAL A 45 -9.56 -0.62 -11.24
N HIS A 46 -9.62 -0.52 -12.55
CA HIS A 46 -8.93 0.54 -13.29
C HIS A 46 -9.95 1.55 -13.81
N GLY A 47 -9.67 2.81 -13.58
CA GLY A 47 -10.33 3.89 -14.31
C GLY A 47 -9.94 3.91 -15.80
N MET A 48 -10.72 4.57 -16.64
CA MET A 48 -10.45 4.72 -18.08
C MET A 48 -9.12 5.41 -18.40
N ALA A 49 -8.57 6.21 -17.47
CA ALA A 49 -7.30 6.90 -17.63
C ALA A 49 -6.13 6.00 -17.23
N GLN A 50 -5.39 5.47 -18.20
CA GLN A 50 -4.22 4.61 -17.98
C GLN A 50 -3.02 5.34 -17.34
N ARG A 51 -2.96 6.68 -17.40
CA ARG A 51 -1.93 7.51 -16.75
C ARG A 51 -2.60 8.64 -15.99
N GLY A 52 -2.20 8.83 -14.73
CA GLY A 52 -2.75 9.87 -13.86
C GLY A 52 -4.18 9.62 -13.37
N GLY A 53 -4.81 8.50 -13.74
CA GLY A 53 -6.10 8.07 -13.21
C GLY A 53 -5.97 7.32 -11.89
N VAL A 54 -7.06 7.23 -11.16
CA VAL A 54 -7.14 6.46 -9.91
C VAL A 54 -6.96 4.98 -10.23
N VAL A 55 -6.11 4.30 -9.46
CA VAL A 55 -5.93 2.85 -9.48
C VAL A 55 -6.29 2.32 -8.11
N GLU A 56 -7.23 1.40 -8.09
CA GLU A 56 -7.69 0.72 -6.90
C GLU A 56 -7.46 -0.78 -7.07
N SER A 57 -6.93 -1.43 -6.04
CA SER A 57 -6.83 -2.88 -6.00
C SER A 57 -7.10 -3.39 -4.60
N ALA A 58 -7.50 -4.65 -4.51
CA ALA A 58 -7.75 -5.32 -3.26
C ALA A 58 -6.95 -6.62 -3.20
N LEU A 59 -6.46 -6.97 -2.02
CA LEU A 59 -5.87 -8.26 -1.71
C LEU A 59 -6.52 -8.79 -0.43
N LEU A 60 -7.14 -9.95 -0.54
CA LEU A 60 -7.79 -10.61 0.57
C LEU A 60 -7.00 -11.88 0.91
N LEU A 61 -6.62 -12.02 2.17
CA LEU A 61 -5.85 -13.14 2.70
C LEU A 61 -6.73 -14.01 3.61
N GLY A 62 -6.49 -15.32 3.64
CA GLY A 62 -7.16 -16.25 4.56
C GLY A 62 -8.48 -16.83 4.05
N GLY A 63 -8.53 -17.32 2.80
CA GLY A 63 -9.64 -18.17 2.31
C GLY A 63 -10.90 -17.40 1.89
N TRP A 64 -10.72 -16.27 1.26
CA TRP A 64 -11.80 -15.54 0.60
C TRP A 64 -12.07 -16.09 -0.81
N ARG A 65 -13.33 -16.04 -1.26
CA ARG A 65 -13.74 -16.52 -2.58
C ARG A 65 -13.97 -15.41 -3.62
N SER A 66 -14.00 -14.16 -3.17
CA SER A 66 -14.18 -12.98 -4.02
C SER A 66 -13.22 -11.88 -3.58
N PRO A 67 -12.58 -11.16 -4.51
CA PRO A 67 -11.68 -10.06 -4.19
C PRO A 67 -12.41 -8.75 -3.84
N ARG A 68 -13.74 -8.78 -3.71
CA ARG A 68 -14.53 -7.59 -3.44
C ARG A 68 -14.33 -7.12 -2.01
N VAL A 69 -14.12 -5.82 -1.87
CA VAL A 69 -14.14 -5.08 -0.61
C VAL A 69 -15.22 -4.02 -0.72
N ASP A 70 -16.20 -4.06 0.16
CA ASP A 70 -17.23 -3.02 0.25
C ASP A 70 -16.78 -1.92 1.22
N ARG A 71 -17.52 -0.81 1.25
CA ARG A 71 -17.23 0.32 2.16
C ARG A 71 -17.25 -0.14 3.61
N GLY A 72 -16.25 0.31 4.38
CA GLY A 72 -16.11 -0.03 5.78
C GLY A 72 -15.61 -1.45 6.08
N GLU A 73 -15.06 -2.17 5.10
CA GLU A 73 -14.64 -3.56 5.28
C GLU A 73 -13.13 -3.79 5.26
N ALA A 74 -12.34 -2.88 4.67
CA ALA A 74 -10.89 -3.04 4.62
C ALA A 74 -10.27 -2.94 6.02
N ASP A 75 -9.45 -3.90 6.39
CA ASP A 75 -8.68 -3.88 7.63
C ASP A 75 -7.49 -2.94 7.53
N ILE A 76 -6.87 -2.89 6.33
CA ILE A 76 -5.70 -2.09 6.03
C ILE A 76 -5.92 -1.34 4.72
N LEU A 77 -5.59 -0.04 4.73
CA LEU A 77 -5.52 0.80 3.53
C LEU A 77 -4.06 1.15 3.25
N LEU A 78 -3.60 0.81 2.04
CA LEU A 78 -2.29 1.16 1.51
C LEU A 78 -2.45 2.26 0.45
N GLY A 79 -2.08 3.49 0.78
CA GLY A 79 -2.22 4.66 -0.07
C GLY A 79 -0.89 5.11 -0.68
N PHE A 80 -0.76 5.04 -1.97
CA PHE A 80 0.47 5.42 -2.70
C PHE A 80 0.57 6.93 -2.90
N GLU A 81 -0.52 7.66 -2.61
CA GLU A 81 -0.62 9.11 -2.73
C GLU A 81 -1.63 9.62 -1.68
N PRO A 82 -1.35 10.77 -0.99
CA PRO A 82 -2.19 11.21 0.12
C PRO A 82 -3.66 11.47 -0.24
N LEU A 83 -3.94 12.12 -1.39
CA LEU A 83 -5.31 12.38 -1.81
C LEU A 83 -6.04 11.08 -2.17
N GLU A 84 -5.35 10.12 -2.78
CA GLU A 84 -5.94 8.81 -3.06
C GLU A 84 -6.18 8.03 -1.76
N THR A 85 -5.30 8.15 -0.76
CA THR A 85 -5.55 7.61 0.59
C THR A 85 -6.85 8.16 1.16
N LEU A 86 -7.07 9.47 1.05
CA LEU A 86 -8.31 10.10 1.51
C LEU A 86 -9.54 9.60 0.73
N ARG A 87 -9.41 9.39 -0.58
CA ARG A 87 -10.48 8.84 -1.43
C ARG A 87 -10.79 7.37 -1.11
N GLY A 88 -9.78 6.60 -0.73
CA GLY A 88 -9.92 5.21 -0.29
C GLY A 88 -10.42 5.04 1.14
N LEU A 89 -10.40 6.09 1.95
CA LEU A 89 -10.77 6.03 3.35
C LEU A 89 -12.19 5.47 3.62
N PRO A 90 -13.21 5.71 2.77
CA PRO A 90 -14.52 5.09 2.94
C PRO A 90 -14.54 3.55 2.89
N TYR A 91 -13.52 2.92 2.34
CA TYR A 91 -13.40 1.46 2.34
C TYR A 91 -12.79 0.91 3.63
N LEU A 92 -12.03 1.74 4.38
CA LEU A 92 -11.44 1.33 5.64
C LEU A 92 -12.53 1.14 6.70
N ARG A 93 -12.47 0.02 7.42
CA ARG A 93 -13.33 -0.17 8.59
C ARG A 93 -12.93 0.77 9.72
N GLN A 94 -13.87 1.10 10.59
CA GLN A 94 -13.57 1.84 11.81
C GLN A 94 -12.51 1.09 12.63
N GLY A 95 -11.47 1.79 13.03
CA GLY A 95 -10.35 1.21 13.77
C GLY A 95 -9.38 0.40 12.92
N GLY A 96 -9.45 0.46 11.59
CA GLY A 96 -8.48 -0.11 10.68
C GLY A 96 -7.12 0.59 10.72
N ALA A 97 -6.18 0.16 9.89
CA ALA A 97 -4.84 0.74 9.81
C ALA A 97 -4.57 1.36 8.43
N VAL A 98 -3.81 2.46 8.41
CA VAL A 98 -3.43 3.17 7.19
C VAL A 98 -1.91 3.25 7.07
N PHE A 99 -1.39 2.88 5.91
CA PHE A 99 -0.03 3.19 5.48
C PHE A 99 -0.15 4.07 4.23
N SER A 100 0.28 5.31 4.32
CA SER A 100 0.17 6.28 3.22
C SER A 100 1.52 6.86 2.84
N SER A 101 1.70 7.10 1.55
CA SER A 101 2.73 8.05 1.14
C SER A 101 2.37 9.45 1.67
N SER A 102 3.37 10.21 2.09
CA SER A 102 3.22 11.63 2.40
C SER A 102 3.55 12.54 1.21
N ASP A 103 4.01 11.97 0.09
CA ASP A 103 4.42 12.71 -1.09
C ASP A 103 3.24 12.98 -2.02
N PRO A 104 2.81 14.23 -2.21
CA PRO A 104 1.67 14.53 -3.05
C PRO A 104 2.02 14.38 -4.55
N LEU A 105 1.05 13.92 -5.32
CA LEU A 105 1.05 13.96 -6.77
C LEU A 105 -0.24 14.65 -7.24
N ALA A 106 -0.16 15.95 -7.43
CA ALA A 106 -1.32 16.77 -7.74
C ALA A 106 -2.02 16.29 -9.03
N PRO A 107 -3.35 16.08 -9.00
CA PRO A 107 -4.14 15.78 -10.19
C PRO A 107 -4.07 16.93 -11.22
N LEU A 108 -4.37 16.61 -12.48
CA LEU A 108 -4.36 17.61 -13.56
C LEU A 108 -5.28 18.82 -13.26
N SER A 109 -6.43 18.59 -12.63
CA SER A 109 -7.36 19.65 -12.23
C SER A 109 -6.72 20.66 -11.27
N VAL A 110 -5.83 20.20 -10.37
CA VAL A 110 -5.06 21.10 -9.49
C VAL A 110 -3.99 21.84 -10.28
N ALA A 111 -3.27 21.16 -11.17
CA ALA A 111 -2.26 21.79 -12.03
C ALA A 111 -2.85 22.87 -12.96
N LEU A 112 -4.10 22.69 -13.38
CA LEU A 112 -4.87 23.67 -14.18
C LEU A 112 -5.57 24.77 -13.34
N GLY A 113 -5.40 24.77 -12.02
CA GLY A 113 -6.05 25.74 -11.13
C GLY A 113 -7.56 25.56 -10.96
N GLN A 114 -8.13 24.43 -11.40
CA GLN A 114 -9.56 24.10 -11.32
C GLN A 114 -9.95 23.51 -9.96
N ALA A 115 -8.98 23.07 -9.16
CA ALA A 115 -9.17 22.50 -7.83
C ALA A 115 -8.00 22.87 -6.92
N VAL A 116 -8.23 22.80 -5.61
CA VAL A 116 -7.19 23.01 -4.60
C VAL A 116 -6.83 21.63 -4.01
N TYR A 117 -5.53 21.32 -3.98
CA TYR A 117 -5.05 20.11 -3.32
C TYR A 117 -5.22 20.26 -1.80
N PRO A 118 -5.85 19.31 -1.09
CA PRO A 118 -5.97 19.40 0.35
C PRO A 118 -4.59 19.28 1.01
N GLY A 119 -4.31 20.15 1.99
CA GLY A 119 -3.07 20.07 2.75
C GLY A 119 -2.92 18.72 3.48
N ILE A 120 -1.68 18.24 3.61
CA ILE A 120 -1.39 16.94 4.24
C ILE A 120 -1.95 16.83 5.67
N GLU A 121 -1.95 17.91 6.42
CA GLU A 121 -2.49 17.92 7.80
C GLU A 121 -4.00 17.70 7.83
N ARG A 122 -4.74 18.22 6.85
CA ARG A 122 -6.16 17.93 6.70
C ARG A 122 -6.41 16.47 6.38
N ILE A 123 -5.60 15.88 5.52
CA ILE A 123 -5.69 14.45 5.18
C ILE A 123 -5.40 13.60 6.42
N ARG A 124 -4.34 13.92 7.17
CA ARG A 124 -3.99 13.25 8.44
C ARG A 124 -5.14 13.29 9.45
N ALA A 125 -5.75 14.47 9.63
CA ALA A 125 -6.86 14.65 10.55
C ALA A 125 -8.05 13.76 10.18
N GLN A 126 -8.45 13.72 8.91
CA GLN A 126 -9.55 12.88 8.45
C GLN A 126 -9.23 11.37 8.54
N VAL A 127 -7.98 10.96 8.28
CA VAL A 127 -7.55 9.58 8.48
C VAL A 127 -7.64 9.20 9.96
N ALA A 128 -7.26 10.09 10.88
CA ALA A 128 -7.29 9.85 12.32
C ALA A 128 -8.71 9.68 12.89
N GLU A 129 -9.74 10.17 12.20
CA GLU A 129 -11.15 9.96 12.59
C GLU A 129 -11.61 8.49 12.40
N VAL A 130 -10.96 7.76 11.49
CA VAL A 130 -11.35 6.39 11.12
C VAL A 130 -10.33 5.35 11.55
N ALA A 131 -9.02 5.64 11.34
CA ALA A 131 -7.95 4.70 11.58
C ALA A 131 -7.49 4.68 13.04
N ALA A 132 -7.32 3.48 13.62
CA ALA A 132 -6.67 3.33 14.93
C ALA A 132 -5.16 3.57 14.87
N LYS A 133 -4.55 3.32 13.71
CA LYS A 133 -3.12 3.53 13.45
C LYS A 133 -2.92 4.07 12.05
N ALA A 134 -2.07 5.08 11.89
CA ALA A 134 -1.73 5.63 10.59
C ALA A 134 -0.25 6.01 10.52
N TRP A 135 0.41 5.61 9.43
CA TRP A 135 1.77 5.99 9.11
C TRP A 135 1.78 6.72 7.76
N PHE A 136 2.45 7.88 7.75
CA PHE A 136 2.66 8.67 6.55
C PHE A 136 4.16 8.77 6.27
N LEU A 137 4.59 8.15 5.19
CA LEU A 137 5.99 7.94 4.85
C LEU A 137 6.38 8.74 3.59
N PRO A 138 7.54 9.38 3.53
CA PRO A 138 8.03 10.04 2.33
C PRO A 138 8.53 9.01 1.31
N CYS A 139 7.61 8.21 0.77
CA CYS A 139 7.91 7.00 -0.01
C CYS A 139 8.75 7.27 -1.26
N ARG A 140 8.52 8.41 -1.95
CA ARG A 140 9.29 8.77 -3.14
C ARG A 140 10.72 9.18 -2.78
N SER A 141 10.89 9.87 -1.66
CA SER A 141 12.23 10.25 -1.14
C SER A 141 12.99 9.01 -0.72
N LEU A 142 12.37 8.12 0.05
CA LEU A 142 12.97 6.85 0.47
C LEU A 142 13.24 5.92 -0.72
N GLY A 143 12.34 5.87 -1.71
CA GLY A 143 12.59 5.12 -2.95
C GLY A 143 13.79 5.66 -3.73
N ARG A 144 13.95 7.00 -3.79
CA ARG A 144 15.12 7.62 -4.42
C ARG A 144 16.41 7.30 -3.65
N GLU A 145 16.36 7.33 -2.32
CA GLU A 145 17.47 6.94 -1.45
C GLU A 145 17.86 5.47 -1.68
N ALA A 146 16.89 4.58 -1.86
CA ALA A 146 17.12 3.18 -2.22
C ALA A 146 17.70 2.99 -3.65
N GLY A 147 17.68 4.02 -4.48
CA GLY A 147 18.21 4.00 -5.85
C GLY A 147 17.15 4.16 -6.95
N SER A 148 15.84 4.16 -6.65
CA SER A 148 14.79 4.33 -7.66
C SER A 148 13.48 4.84 -7.07
N VAL A 149 12.92 5.90 -7.64
CA VAL A 149 11.59 6.39 -7.29
C VAL A 149 10.49 5.34 -7.53
N GLN A 150 10.70 4.43 -8.50
CA GLN A 150 9.75 3.36 -8.81
C GLN A 150 9.62 2.34 -7.67
N SER A 151 10.59 2.26 -6.76
CA SER A 151 10.52 1.39 -5.58
C SER A 151 9.73 1.99 -4.40
N ALA A 152 9.14 3.19 -4.55
CA ALA A 152 8.36 3.86 -3.51
C ALA A 152 7.21 2.98 -2.97
N GLY A 153 6.55 2.19 -3.83
CA GLY A 153 5.53 1.23 -3.40
C GLY A 153 6.08 0.14 -2.48
N THR A 154 7.32 -0.28 -2.69
CA THR A 154 7.98 -1.30 -1.86
C THR A 154 8.34 -0.74 -0.46
N VAL A 155 8.56 0.58 -0.33
CA VAL A 155 8.68 1.23 0.99
C VAL A 155 7.42 1.01 1.82
N LEU A 156 6.22 1.24 1.25
CA LEU A 156 4.95 0.98 1.95
C LEU A 156 4.78 -0.49 2.34
N LEU A 157 5.14 -1.42 1.45
CA LEU A 157 5.08 -2.85 1.76
C LEU A 157 6.03 -3.23 2.90
N GLY A 158 7.25 -2.69 2.91
CA GLY A 158 8.22 -2.89 3.98
C GLY A 158 7.69 -2.43 5.33
N ALA A 159 7.09 -1.23 5.37
CA ALA A 159 6.43 -0.69 6.55
C ALA A 159 5.26 -1.56 7.02
N ALA A 160 4.38 -1.96 6.09
CA ALA A 160 3.21 -2.77 6.41
C ALA A 160 3.59 -4.15 6.97
N CYS A 161 4.56 -4.85 6.35
CA CYS A 161 5.03 -6.16 6.83
C CYS A 161 5.76 -6.05 8.18
N ALA A 162 6.48 -4.95 8.44
CA ALA A 162 7.19 -4.73 9.69
C ALA A 162 6.27 -4.35 10.86
N SER A 163 5.07 -3.84 10.58
CA SER A 163 4.12 -3.36 11.60
C SER A 163 3.52 -4.47 12.48
N GLY A 164 3.62 -5.74 12.05
CA GLY A 164 2.98 -6.88 12.69
C GLY A 164 1.46 -6.99 12.45
N LEU A 165 0.87 -6.11 11.63
CA LEU A 165 -0.55 -6.13 11.31
C LEU A 165 -0.91 -7.10 10.18
N LEU A 166 0.08 -7.52 9.40
CA LEU A 166 -0.06 -8.51 8.35
C LEU A 166 0.32 -9.91 8.86
N PRO A 167 -0.25 -11.00 8.30
CA PRO A 167 0.19 -12.37 8.55
C PRO A 167 1.51 -12.69 7.80
N LEU A 168 2.20 -11.68 7.33
CA LEU A 168 3.46 -11.72 6.61
C LEU A 168 4.51 -10.93 7.38
N THR A 169 5.68 -11.50 7.53
CA THR A 169 6.84 -10.83 8.11
C THR A 169 7.60 -10.01 7.06
N PHE A 170 8.50 -9.17 7.51
CA PHE A 170 9.44 -8.50 6.61
C PHE A 170 10.30 -9.51 5.83
N ASP A 171 10.71 -10.61 6.45
CA ASP A 171 11.53 -11.64 5.79
C ASP A 171 10.75 -12.38 4.69
N ASP A 172 9.44 -12.60 4.86
CA ASP A 172 8.57 -13.15 3.83
C ASP A 172 8.51 -12.21 2.60
N LEU A 173 8.37 -10.90 2.83
CA LEU A 173 8.43 -9.89 1.76
C LEU A 173 9.80 -9.89 1.06
N ALA A 174 10.89 -9.91 1.82
CA ALA A 174 12.24 -9.93 1.27
C ALA A 174 12.51 -11.20 0.43
N ALA A 175 12.00 -12.34 0.86
CA ALA A 175 12.07 -13.59 0.10
C ALA A 175 11.27 -13.48 -1.22
N ALA A 176 10.06 -12.91 -1.16
CA ALA A 176 9.23 -12.71 -2.35
C ALA A 176 9.88 -11.74 -3.35
N ILE A 177 10.52 -10.66 -2.89
CA ILE A 177 11.28 -9.74 -3.74
C ILE A 177 12.38 -10.51 -4.50
N ARG A 178 13.17 -11.33 -3.81
CA ARG A 178 14.25 -12.11 -4.43
C ARG A 178 13.72 -13.15 -5.41
N LYS A 179 12.57 -13.74 -5.13
CA LYS A 179 12.01 -14.84 -5.94
C LYS A 179 11.24 -14.33 -7.16
N HIS A 180 10.50 -13.25 -7.04
CA HIS A 180 9.49 -12.86 -8.02
C HIS A 180 9.83 -11.60 -8.82
N LEU A 181 10.72 -10.74 -8.33
CA LEU A 181 11.14 -9.58 -9.12
C LEU A 181 12.32 -9.91 -10.03
N PRO A 182 12.43 -9.25 -11.20
CA PRO A 182 13.60 -9.36 -12.06
C PRO A 182 14.90 -9.01 -11.32
N ALA A 183 15.97 -9.78 -11.54
CA ALA A 183 17.24 -9.64 -10.81
C ALA A 183 17.77 -8.20 -10.75
N LYS A 184 17.62 -7.45 -11.86
CA LYS A 184 18.10 -6.06 -12.00
C LYS A 184 17.46 -5.06 -11.01
N ILE A 185 16.28 -5.38 -10.45
CA ILE A 185 15.56 -4.47 -9.55
C ILE A 185 15.44 -5.04 -8.12
N GLN A 186 15.95 -6.25 -7.85
CA GLN A 186 15.83 -6.86 -6.53
C GLN A 186 16.55 -6.05 -5.45
N ALA A 187 17.79 -5.65 -5.69
CA ALA A 187 18.60 -4.93 -4.71
C ALA A 187 17.94 -3.60 -4.30
N VAL A 188 17.46 -2.82 -5.27
CA VAL A 188 16.80 -1.54 -5.00
C VAL A 188 15.48 -1.72 -4.27
N ASN A 189 14.71 -2.77 -4.56
CA ASN A 189 13.46 -3.04 -3.85
C ASN A 189 13.70 -3.59 -2.45
N LEU A 190 14.75 -4.37 -2.20
CA LEU A 190 15.14 -4.79 -0.86
C LEU A 190 15.56 -3.59 0.00
N ALA A 191 16.37 -2.68 -0.55
CA ALA A 191 16.76 -1.45 0.14
C ALA A 191 15.54 -0.56 0.46
N ALA A 192 14.60 -0.43 -0.49
CA ALA A 192 13.37 0.33 -0.30
C ALA A 192 12.47 -0.28 0.81
N ALA A 193 12.31 -1.61 0.81
CA ALA A 193 11.57 -2.31 1.87
C ALA A 193 12.21 -2.09 3.25
N GLU A 194 13.54 -2.12 3.33
CA GLU A 194 14.29 -1.89 4.57
C GLU A 194 14.08 -0.48 5.11
N LEU A 195 14.13 0.55 4.25
CA LEU A 195 13.83 1.92 4.63
C LEU A 195 12.38 2.07 5.13
N GLY A 196 11.44 1.35 4.51
CA GLY A 196 10.06 1.28 4.97
C GLY A 196 9.92 0.63 6.35
N ARG A 197 10.63 -0.46 6.60
CA ARG A 197 10.70 -1.13 7.90
C ARG A 197 11.23 -0.18 8.99
N ALA A 198 12.33 0.47 8.72
CA ALA A 198 12.97 1.39 9.67
C ALA A 198 12.07 2.59 10.04
N ALA A 199 11.18 3.01 9.13
CA ALA A 199 10.29 4.14 9.34
C ALA A 199 9.10 3.85 10.28
N VAL A 200 8.85 2.59 10.66
CA VAL A 200 7.75 2.17 11.54
C VAL A 200 8.23 1.39 12.78
N ALA A 201 9.54 1.24 12.93
CA ALA A 201 10.21 0.53 14.04
C ALA A 201 10.09 1.28 15.37
#